data_bd4c56ded267d0fab0221992f6e01788
#
_entry.id   bd4c56ded267d0fab0221992f6e01788
#
_cell.length_a   1.000
_cell.length_b   1.000
_cell.length_c   1.000
_cell.angle_alpha   90.00
_cell.angle_beta   90.00
_cell.angle_gamma   90.00
#
_symmetry.space_group_name_H-M   'P 1'
#
loop_
_entity.id
_entity.type
_entity.pdbx_description
1 polymer ?
#
loop_
_entity_poly.entity_id
_entity_poly.type
_entity_poly.pdbx_seq_one_letter_code
_entity_poly.pdbx_strand_id
1 'polypeptide(L)'
;GNVFALMSDGIWGQLGDRKIADILQSEADPQAAASRLAMSAEGGGSQDNCTALVLRVDALPAERLRDNVARLRQLPLPPRLKPGQQLDGLTVDALLHESVVTLLYRVHDARGQACVLKTLRPEHDDPQAAAALAHEEWLARRVSDAWFPQVIPHPQRSHLYYLMSWHEGAT
;
A
#
# COMPACT_ATOMS: atom_id res chain seq x y z
N GLY A 1 16.70 1.55 12.55
CA GLY A 1 15.56 1.78 11.68
C GLY A 1 15.91 2.73 10.54
N ASN A 2 15.11 2.75 9.46
CA ASN A 2 15.30 3.68 8.36
C ASN A 2 14.63 5.03 8.68
N VAL A 3 15.25 6.13 8.23
CA VAL A 3 14.71 7.47 8.33
C VAL A 3 14.46 8.00 6.92
N PHE A 4 13.26 8.51 6.69
CA PHE A 4 12.87 9.17 5.46
C PHE A 4 12.56 10.64 5.75
N ALA A 5 13.01 11.54 4.90
CA ALA A 5 12.73 12.95 5.01
C ALA A 5 12.26 13.48 3.64
N LEU A 6 11.10 14.16 3.64
CA LEU A 6 10.61 14.93 2.51
C LEU A 6 10.69 16.40 2.90
N MET A 7 11.22 17.23 2.00
CA MET A 7 11.42 18.64 2.30
C MET A 7 11.35 19.50 1.04
N SER A 8 11.01 20.78 1.23
CA SER A 8 11.04 21.77 0.16
C SER A 8 12.48 22.16 -0.18
N ASP A 9 12.66 22.77 -1.34
CA ASP A 9 13.94 23.31 -1.83
C ASP A 9 14.51 24.41 -0.94
N GLY A 10 13.68 25.18 -0.25
CA GLY A 10 14.12 26.11 0.79
C GLY A 10 14.93 25.48 1.91
N ILE A 11 14.80 24.16 2.13
CA ILE A 11 15.60 23.42 3.12
C ILE A 11 16.82 22.77 2.47
N TRP A 12 16.62 21.87 1.47
CA TRP A 12 17.73 21.10 0.92
C TRP A 12 18.72 21.98 0.14
N GLY A 13 18.23 23.01 -0.54
CA GLY A 13 19.08 23.98 -1.25
C GLY A 13 19.96 24.81 -0.31
N GLN A 14 19.48 25.11 0.91
CA GLN A 14 20.20 25.90 1.89
C GLN A 14 21.15 25.08 2.78
N LEU A 15 20.73 23.87 3.19
CA LEU A 15 21.51 23.09 4.17
C LEU A 15 22.54 22.14 3.54
N GLY A 16 22.20 21.56 2.38
CA GLY A 16 22.99 20.50 1.74
C GLY A 16 22.90 19.15 2.47
N ASP A 17 23.24 18.08 1.75
CA ASP A 17 23.03 16.68 2.19
C ASP A 17 23.70 16.35 3.52
N ARG A 18 24.93 16.85 3.76
CA ARG A 18 25.70 16.53 4.96
C ARG A 18 25.03 17.07 6.22
N LYS A 19 24.61 18.33 6.22
CA LYS A 19 23.97 18.96 7.38
C LYS A 19 22.58 18.38 7.65
N ILE A 20 21.85 18.02 6.59
CA ILE A 20 20.58 17.31 6.70
C ILE A 20 20.79 15.95 7.36
N ALA A 21 21.77 15.16 6.90
CA ALA A 21 22.09 13.86 7.49
C ALA A 21 22.49 13.97 8.98
N ASP A 22 23.32 14.96 9.33
CA ASP A 22 23.76 15.19 10.71
C ASP A 22 22.55 15.51 11.62
N ILE A 23 21.61 16.33 11.18
CA ILE A 23 20.39 16.65 11.93
C ILE A 23 19.53 15.39 12.11
N LEU A 24 19.28 14.63 11.03
CA LEU A 24 18.46 13.41 11.07
C LEU A 24 19.06 12.31 11.94
N GLN A 25 20.40 12.27 12.08
CA GLN A 25 21.09 11.32 12.94
C GLN A 25 21.11 11.76 14.41
N SER A 26 21.25 13.07 14.67
CA SER A 26 21.37 13.59 16.04
C SER A 26 20.03 13.70 16.76
N GLU A 27 18.91 13.87 16.03
CA GLU A 27 17.57 13.98 16.60
C GLU A 27 16.85 12.64 16.54
N ALA A 28 16.51 12.08 17.72
CA ALA A 28 15.75 10.82 17.78
C ALA A 28 14.26 11.02 17.48
N ASP A 29 13.69 12.14 17.91
CA ASP A 29 12.27 12.48 17.66
C ASP A 29 12.09 13.04 16.24
N PRO A 30 11.18 12.43 15.41
CA PRO A 30 10.95 12.90 14.05
C PRO A 30 10.42 14.33 13.96
N GLN A 31 9.59 14.75 14.92
CA GLN A 31 9.06 16.11 14.96
C GLN A 31 10.14 17.14 15.29
N ALA A 32 11.00 16.83 16.24
CA ALA A 32 12.15 17.67 16.57
C ALA A 32 13.12 17.77 15.39
N ALA A 33 13.39 16.65 14.69
CA ALA A 33 14.22 16.65 13.49
C ALA A 33 13.63 17.54 12.38
N ALA A 34 12.32 17.43 12.09
CA ALA A 34 11.65 18.24 11.09
C ALA A 34 11.72 19.75 11.44
N SER A 35 11.42 20.09 12.70
CA SER A 35 11.50 21.47 13.18
C SER A 35 12.93 22.04 13.09
N ARG A 36 13.93 21.25 13.46
CA ARG A 36 15.32 21.65 13.40
C ARG A 36 15.84 21.84 11.98
N LEU A 37 15.39 21.02 11.02
CA LEU A 37 15.66 21.22 9.60
C LEU A 37 15.14 22.57 9.11
N ALA A 38 13.86 22.88 9.38
CA ALA A 38 13.26 24.15 8.97
C ALA A 38 13.96 25.34 9.61
N MET A 39 14.13 25.34 10.95
CA MET A 39 14.79 26.42 11.68
C MET A 39 16.26 26.63 11.25
N SER A 40 16.97 25.55 10.92
CA SER A 40 18.36 25.63 10.46
C SER A 40 18.47 26.24 9.06
N ALA A 41 17.48 26.00 8.20
CA ALA A 41 17.45 26.59 6.86
C ALA A 41 17.10 28.09 6.93
N GLU A 42 16.10 28.45 7.72
CA GLU A 42 15.72 29.86 7.98
C GLU A 42 16.89 30.65 8.59
N GLY A 43 17.52 30.10 9.65
CA GLY A 43 18.68 30.69 10.29
C GLY A 43 19.92 30.75 9.39
N GLY A 44 20.00 29.91 8.38
CA GLY A 44 21.03 29.93 7.34
C GLY A 44 20.76 30.95 6.22
N GLY A 45 19.63 31.67 6.28
CA GLY A 45 19.29 32.72 5.32
C GLY A 45 18.40 32.26 4.16
N SER A 46 17.71 31.13 4.29
CA SER A 46 16.70 30.73 3.29
C SER A 46 15.63 31.82 3.15
N GLN A 47 15.35 32.20 1.91
CA GLN A 47 14.33 33.19 1.54
C GLN A 47 13.01 32.52 1.09
N ASP A 48 12.96 31.20 1.10
CA ASP A 48 11.85 30.40 0.60
C ASP A 48 11.14 29.66 1.73
N ASN A 49 9.97 29.07 1.43
CA ASN A 49 9.19 28.28 2.37
C ASN A 49 9.98 27.03 2.81
N CYS A 50 10.18 26.90 4.11
CA CYS A 50 10.91 25.79 4.71
C CYS A 50 9.93 24.75 5.30
N THR A 51 9.63 23.71 4.54
CA THR A 51 8.73 22.63 4.97
C THR A 51 9.49 21.31 5.03
N ALA A 52 9.38 20.60 6.14
CA ALA A 52 9.94 19.25 6.33
C ALA A 52 8.93 18.28 6.92
N LEU A 53 8.93 17.05 6.44
CA LEU A 53 8.29 15.89 7.03
C LEU A 53 9.36 14.82 7.27
N VAL A 54 9.49 14.35 8.50
CA VAL A 54 10.41 13.27 8.85
C VAL A 54 9.62 12.06 9.33
N LEU A 55 9.91 10.91 8.76
CA LEU A 55 9.32 9.63 9.12
C LEU A 55 10.44 8.68 9.57
N ARG A 56 10.29 8.08 10.74
CA ARG A 56 11.22 7.10 11.29
C ARG A 56 10.52 5.75 11.40
N VAL A 57 11.16 4.69 10.89
CA VAL A 57 10.66 3.33 11.00
C VAL A 57 11.25 2.70 12.25
N ASP A 58 10.45 2.53 13.30
CA ASP A 58 10.90 1.98 14.58
C ASP A 58 10.90 0.46 14.57
N ALA A 59 9.89 -0.17 13.97
CA ALA A 59 9.78 -1.61 13.85
C ALA A 59 9.08 -2.03 12.56
N LEU A 60 9.44 -3.21 12.07
CA LEU A 60 8.74 -3.88 10.98
C LEU A 60 7.91 -5.03 11.54
N PRO A 61 6.74 -5.36 10.94
CA PRO A 61 5.96 -6.52 11.32
C PRO A 61 6.79 -7.80 11.26
N ALA A 62 6.50 -8.75 12.16
CA ALA A 62 7.19 -10.05 12.20
C ALA A 62 6.96 -10.87 10.91
N GLU A 63 5.78 -10.75 10.28
CA GLU A 63 5.48 -11.39 9.01
C GLU A 63 6.31 -10.73 7.90
N ARG A 64 7.23 -11.51 7.33
CA ARG A 64 8.08 -11.03 6.24
C ARG A 64 7.30 -11.07 4.92
N LEU A 65 7.48 -10.02 4.11
CA LEU A 65 6.93 -9.99 2.75
C LEU A 65 7.26 -11.27 1.96
N ARG A 66 8.48 -11.80 2.10
CA ARG A 66 8.93 -13.03 1.42
C ARG A 66 8.05 -14.22 1.72
N ASP A 67 7.67 -14.41 2.98
CA ASP A 67 6.88 -15.57 3.42
C ASP A 67 5.45 -15.48 2.90
N ASN A 68 4.88 -14.29 2.91
CA ASN A 68 3.55 -14.02 2.34
C ASN A 68 3.54 -14.22 0.82
N VAL A 69 4.49 -13.62 0.11
CA VAL A 69 4.62 -13.78 -1.35
C VAL A 69 4.84 -15.24 -1.73
N ALA A 70 5.71 -15.99 -1.01
CA ALA A 70 5.96 -17.40 -1.28
C ALA A 70 4.70 -18.25 -1.12
N ARG A 71 3.90 -18.01 -0.07
CA ARG A 71 2.62 -18.70 0.15
C ARG A 71 1.60 -18.38 -0.92
N LEU A 72 1.45 -17.10 -1.28
CA LEU A 72 0.44 -16.66 -2.24
C LEU A 72 0.75 -17.11 -3.67
N ARG A 73 2.01 -17.20 -4.04
CA ARG A 73 2.45 -17.72 -5.35
C ARG A 73 2.13 -19.19 -5.58
N GLN A 74 1.78 -19.95 -4.53
CA GLN A 74 1.34 -21.35 -4.66
C GLN A 74 -0.15 -21.47 -4.99
N LEU A 75 -0.92 -20.38 -4.84
CA LEU A 75 -2.32 -20.39 -5.17
C LEU A 75 -2.52 -20.21 -6.68
N PRO A 76 -3.39 -21.03 -7.32
CA PRO A 76 -3.72 -20.86 -8.72
C PRO A 76 -4.48 -19.53 -8.93
N LEU A 77 -4.45 -19.01 -10.15
CA LEU A 77 -5.32 -17.91 -10.53
C LEU A 77 -6.78 -18.41 -10.62
N PRO A 78 -7.77 -17.61 -10.17
CA PRO A 78 -9.16 -17.96 -10.40
C PRO A 78 -9.47 -17.91 -11.90
N PRO A 79 -10.40 -18.75 -12.40
CA PRO A 79 -10.91 -18.60 -13.75
C PRO A 79 -11.58 -17.24 -13.90
N ARG A 80 -11.83 -16.80 -15.14
CA ARG A 80 -12.62 -15.60 -15.36
C ARG A 80 -14.05 -15.81 -14.82
N LEU A 81 -14.39 -15.04 -13.80
CA LEU A 81 -15.66 -15.18 -13.07
C LEU A 81 -16.81 -14.46 -13.80
N LYS A 82 -18.01 -15.01 -13.70
CA LYS A 82 -19.24 -14.42 -14.24
C LYS A 82 -20.22 -14.10 -13.10
N PRO A 83 -21.12 -13.12 -13.28
CA PRO A 83 -22.16 -12.85 -12.31
C PRO A 83 -22.93 -14.11 -11.90
N GLY A 84 -23.18 -14.29 -10.60
CA GLY A 84 -23.82 -15.44 -10.01
C GLY A 84 -22.90 -16.62 -9.68
N GLN A 85 -21.67 -16.64 -10.16
CA GLN A 85 -20.69 -17.67 -9.76
C GLN A 85 -20.19 -17.46 -8.34
N GLN A 86 -19.80 -18.56 -7.70
CA GLN A 86 -19.26 -18.56 -6.34
C GLN A 86 -17.78 -18.93 -6.34
N LEU A 87 -17.02 -18.26 -5.47
CA LEU A 87 -15.61 -18.54 -5.18
C LEU A 87 -15.38 -18.37 -3.68
N ASP A 88 -14.93 -19.41 -2.98
CA ASP A 88 -14.59 -19.39 -1.55
C ASP A 88 -15.67 -18.75 -0.65
N GLY A 89 -16.96 -19.03 -0.95
CA GLY A 89 -18.10 -18.48 -0.19
C GLY A 89 -18.51 -17.05 -0.58
N LEU A 90 -17.88 -16.48 -1.60
CA LEU A 90 -18.24 -15.19 -2.19
C LEU A 90 -19.06 -15.41 -3.46
N THR A 91 -20.12 -14.61 -3.66
CA THR A 91 -20.91 -14.60 -4.90
C THR A 91 -20.52 -13.37 -5.72
N VAL A 92 -20.28 -13.57 -7.00
CA VAL A 92 -19.92 -12.49 -7.94
C VAL A 92 -21.16 -11.74 -8.38
N ASP A 93 -21.17 -10.42 -8.20
CA ASP A 93 -22.24 -9.53 -8.67
C ASP A 93 -21.95 -9.01 -10.08
N ALA A 94 -20.76 -8.47 -10.28
CA ALA A 94 -20.35 -7.86 -11.54
C ALA A 94 -18.83 -7.78 -11.70
N LEU A 95 -18.36 -7.70 -12.94
CA LEU A 95 -17.02 -7.25 -13.29
C LEU A 95 -17.04 -5.72 -13.26
N LEU A 96 -16.25 -5.11 -12.37
CA LEU A 96 -16.15 -3.66 -12.21
C LEU A 96 -15.14 -3.05 -13.18
N HIS A 97 -13.97 -3.69 -13.29
CA HIS A 97 -12.89 -3.19 -14.11
C HIS A 97 -12.03 -4.33 -14.63
N GLU A 98 -11.54 -4.15 -15.84
CA GLU A 98 -10.59 -5.03 -16.49
C GLU A 98 -9.45 -4.20 -17.07
N SER A 99 -8.24 -4.52 -16.66
CA SER A 99 -7.00 -3.98 -17.26
C SER A 99 -6.31 -5.06 -18.10
N VAL A 100 -5.12 -4.75 -18.63
CA VAL A 100 -4.30 -5.74 -19.34
C VAL A 100 -3.91 -6.91 -18.43
N VAL A 101 -3.73 -6.68 -17.13
CA VAL A 101 -3.17 -7.66 -16.18
C VAL A 101 -4.19 -8.07 -15.11
N THR A 102 -5.07 -7.17 -14.67
CA THR A 102 -5.92 -7.37 -13.50
C THR A 102 -7.40 -7.34 -13.79
N LEU A 103 -8.17 -8.03 -12.96
CA LEU A 103 -9.63 -8.03 -12.92
C LEU A 103 -10.10 -7.60 -11.53
N LEU A 104 -11.10 -6.71 -11.49
CA LEU A 104 -11.80 -6.30 -10.29
C LEU A 104 -13.25 -6.71 -10.40
N TYR A 105 -13.74 -7.44 -9.40
CA TYR A 105 -15.13 -7.87 -9.31
C TYR A 105 -15.80 -7.26 -8.09
N ARG A 106 -17.06 -6.86 -8.22
CA ARG A 106 -17.93 -6.70 -7.07
C ARG A 106 -18.41 -8.09 -6.67
N VAL A 107 -18.27 -8.41 -5.40
CA VAL A 107 -18.72 -9.68 -4.81
C VAL A 107 -19.40 -9.40 -3.48
N HIS A 108 -20.20 -10.35 -2.99
CA HIS A 108 -20.74 -10.29 -1.63
C HIS A 108 -20.53 -11.63 -0.91
N ASP A 109 -20.44 -11.57 0.40
CA ASP A 109 -20.36 -12.76 1.26
C ASP A 109 -21.76 -13.37 1.55
N ALA A 110 -21.80 -14.46 2.30
CA ALA A 110 -23.05 -15.13 2.69
C ALA A 110 -23.99 -14.25 3.55
N ARG A 111 -23.50 -13.14 4.10
CA ARG A 111 -24.28 -12.15 4.86
C ARG A 111 -24.77 -10.99 4.00
N GLY A 112 -24.44 -11.01 2.71
CA GLY A 112 -24.76 -9.93 1.78
C GLY A 112 -23.83 -8.72 1.86
N GLN A 113 -22.70 -8.82 2.59
CA GLN A 113 -21.74 -7.73 2.68
C GLN A 113 -20.95 -7.64 1.37
N ALA A 114 -21.09 -6.49 0.68
CA ALA A 114 -20.38 -6.23 -0.55
C ALA A 114 -18.90 -5.94 -0.32
N CYS A 115 -18.06 -6.45 -1.21
CA CYS A 115 -16.62 -6.16 -1.26
C CYS A 115 -16.10 -6.21 -2.70
N VAL A 116 -14.86 -5.77 -2.89
CA VAL A 116 -14.15 -5.84 -4.16
C VAL A 116 -13.14 -6.97 -4.11
N LEU A 117 -13.23 -7.91 -5.05
CA LEU A 117 -12.24 -8.95 -5.28
C LEU A 117 -11.30 -8.49 -6.39
N LYS A 118 -10.01 -8.39 -6.09
CA LYS A 118 -8.97 -8.10 -7.08
C LYS A 118 -8.12 -9.32 -7.34
N THR A 119 -7.96 -9.67 -8.61
CA THR A 119 -7.13 -10.80 -9.07
C THR A 119 -6.43 -10.47 -10.40
N LEU A 120 -5.59 -11.38 -10.86
CA LEU A 120 -4.98 -11.32 -12.19
C LEU A 120 -5.91 -11.96 -13.23
N ARG A 121 -5.69 -11.60 -14.49
CA ARG A 121 -6.32 -12.29 -15.60
C ARG A 121 -5.73 -13.70 -15.72
N PRO A 122 -6.56 -14.75 -15.96
CA PRO A 122 -6.07 -16.12 -16.10
C PRO A 122 -5.04 -16.30 -17.23
N GLU A 123 -5.10 -15.43 -18.25
CA GLU A 123 -4.17 -15.43 -19.38
C GLU A 123 -2.78 -14.88 -19.02
N HIS A 124 -2.66 -14.19 -17.88
CA HIS A 124 -1.43 -13.61 -17.35
C HIS A 124 -0.92 -14.40 -16.14
N ASP A 125 -0.70 -15.70 -16.31
CA ASP A 125 -0.06 -16.56 -15.31
C ASP A 125 1.47 -16.30 -15.29
N ASP A 126 1.83 -15.09 -14.87
CA ASP A 126 3.20 -14.63 -14.75
C ASP A 126 3.61 -14.55 -13.27
N PRO A 127 4.69 -15.23 -12.87
CA PRO A 127 5.20 -15.18 -11.50
C PRO A 127 5.53 -13.76 -10.98
N GLN A 128 5.89 -12.84 -11.86
CA GLN A 128 6.14 -11.45 -11.47
C GLN A 128 4.85 -10.71 -11.19
N ALA A 129 3.81 -10.89 -12.00
CA ALA A 129 2.49 -10.34 -11.75
C ALA A 129 1.87 -10.88 -10.46
N ALA A 130 2.01 -12.19 -10.19
CA ALA A 130 1.58 -12.82 -8.95
C ALA A 130 2.30 -12.22 -7.72
N ALA A 131 3.62 -12.02 -7.82
CA ALA A 131 4.40 -11.37 -6.77
C ALA A 131 3.99 -9.91 -6.55
N ALA A 132 3.69 -9.17 -7.61
CA ALA A 132 3.23 -7.79 -7.54
C ALA A 132 1.87 -7.68 -6.84
N LEU A 133 0.91 -8.57 -7.18
CA LEU A 133 -0.40 -8.61 -6.53
C LEU A 133 -0.28 -8.96 -5.03
N ALA A 134 0.57 -9.93 -4.67
CA ALA A 134 0.82 -10.29 -3.28
C ALA A 134 1.51 -9.15 -2.50
N HIS A 135 2.40 -8.42 -3.14
CA HIS A 135 3.05 -7.24 -2.56
C HIS A 135 2.05 -6.10 -2.37
N GLU A 136 1.18 -5.86 -3.34
CA GLU A 136 0.11 -4.86 -3.25
C GLU A 136 -0.82 -5.16 -2.05
N GLU A 137 -1.30 -6.40 -1.90
CA GLU A 137 -2.08 -6.82 -0.74
C GLU A 137 -1.34 -6.58 0.57
N TRP A 138 -0.06 -6.96 0.62
CA TRP A 138 0.77 -6.80 1.81
C TRP A 138 0.93 -5.32 2.22
N LEU A 139 1.11 -4.42 1.26
CA LEU A 139 1.16 -2.97 1.49
C LEU A 139 -0.21 -2.43 1.90
N ALA A 140 -1.27 -2.80 1.17
CA ALA A 140 -2.62 -2.31 1.40
C ALA A 140 -3.13 -2.67 2.81
N ARG A 141 -2.73 -3.82 3.37
CA ARG A 141 -3.04 -4.19 4.77
C ARG A 141 -2.43 -3.25 5.82
N ARG A 142 -1.45 -2.42 5.45
CA ARG A 142 -0.77 -1.48 6.35
C ARG A 142 -1.31 -0.06 6.23
N VAL A 143 -2.14 0.18 5.25
CA VAL A 143 -2.85 1.45 5.07
C VAL A 143 -4.19 1.33 5.80
N SER A 144 -4.32 1.98 6.95
CA SER A 144 -5.50 1.88 7.82
C SER A 144 -6.33 3.17 7.88
N ASP A 145 -6.08 4.12 6.98
CA ASP A 145 -6.83 5.36 6.92
C ASP A 145 -8.18 5.18 6.21
N ALA A 146 -9.22 5.87 6.68
CA ALA A 146 -10.59 5.78 6.17
C ALA A 146 -10.75 6.22 4.69
N TRP A 147 -9.78 6.96 4.17
CA TRP A 147 -9.77 7.42 2.77
C TRP A 147 -9.31 6.35 1.77
N PHE A 148 -8.83 5.21 2.26
CA PHE A 148 -8.35 4.11 1.40
C PHE A 148 -9.22 2.86 1.58
N PRO A 149 -9.44 2.09 0.49
CA PRO A 149 -10.07 0.78 0.60
C PRO A 149 -9.29 -0.12 1.57
N GLN A 150 -10.00 -0.68 2.55
CA GLN A 150 -9.39 -1.54 3.57
C GLN A 150 -9.35 -2.99 3.09
N VAL A 151 -8.22 -3.65 3.25
CA VAL A 151 -8.11 -5.08 2.92
C VAL A 151 -8.90 -5.91 3.92
N ILE A 152 -9.78 -6.77 3.38
CA ILE A 152 -10.60 -7.71 4.17
C ILE A 152 -9.84 -9.04 4.22
N PRO A 153 -9.46 -9.54 5.42
CA PRO A 153 -8.79 -10.83 5.55
C PRO A 153 -9.66 -11.99 5.05
N HIS A 154 -9.12 -12.83 4.17
CA HIS A 154 -9.77 -14.05 3.72
C HIS A 154 -8.77 -15.22 3.75
N PRO A 155 -8.49 -15.81 4.94
CA PRO A 155 -7.37 -16.74 5.12
C PRO A 155 -7.57 -18.09 4.44
N GLN A 156 -8.82 -18.50 4.15
CA GLN A 156 -9.17 -19.79 3.55
C GLN A 156 -9.37 -19.73 2.03
N ARG A 157 -8.86 -18.68 1.39
CA ARG A 157 -8.97 -18.56 -0.07
C ARG A 157 -8.22 -19.68 -0.79
N SER A 158 -8.81 -20.21 -1.84
CA SER A 158 -8.26 -21.29 -2.66
C SER A 158 -7.48 -20.78 -3.88
N HIS A 159 -7.61 -19.50 -4.22
CA HIS A 159 -7.02 -18.88 -5.40
C HIS A 159 -6.29 -17.58 -5.05
N LEU A 160 -5.46 -17.11 -5.97
CA LEU A 160 -4.72 -15.86 -5.82
C LEU A 160 -5.62 -14.66 -6.12
N TYR A 161 -6.15 -14.05 -5.09
CA TYR A 161 -6.89 -12.78 -5.09
C TYR A 161 -6.79 -12.15 -3.71
N TYR A 162 -7.19 -10.88 -3.57
CA TYR A 162 -7.47 -10.30 -2.27
C TYR A 162 -8.75 -9.48 -2.30
N LEU A 163 -9.32 -9.24 -1.11
CA LEU A 163 -10.56 -8.52 -0.93
C LEU A 163 -10.29 -7.14 -0.34
N MET A 164 -11.08 -6.17 -0.80
CA MET A 164 -11.10 -4.80 -0.28
C MET A 164 -12.53 -4.38 0.07
N SER A 165 -12.65 -3.41 0.97
CA SER A 165 -13.93 -2.79 1.26
C SER A 165 -14.56 -2.20 -0.01
N TRP A 166 -15.88 -2.39 -0.16
CA TRP A 166 -16.67 -1.70 -1.17
C TRP A 166 -17.04 -0.30 -0.68
N HIS A 167 -16.87 0.70 -1.53
CA HIS A 167 -17.33 2.06 -1.28
C HIS A 167 -18.25 2.45 -2.43
N GLU A 168 -19.46 2.93 -2.10
CA GLU A 168 -20.36 3.48 -3.11
C GLU A 168 -19.88 4.87 -3.51
N GLY A 169 -19.90 5.14 -4.81
CA GLY A 169 -19.50 6.41 -5.37
C GLY A 169 -19.80 6.46 -6.86
N ALA A 170 -19.83 7.67 -7.43
CA ALA A 170 -19.85 7.90 -8.86
C ALA A 170 -18.42 8.14 -9.36
N THR A 171 -18.07 7.56 -10.52
CA THR A 171 -16.83 7.86 -11.26
C THR A 171 -17.10 8.90 -12.32
#